data_b4c007164081cc73ca42b0c15127f7ec
#
_entry.id   b4c007164081cc73ca42b0c15127f7ec
#
_cell.length_a   1.000
_cell.length_b   1.000
_cell.length_c   1.000
_cell.angle_alpha   90.00
_cell.angle_beta   90.00
_cell.angle_gamma   90.00
#
_symmetry.space_group_name_H-M   'P 1'
#
loop_
_entity.id
_entity.type
_entity.pdbx_description
1 polymer ?
#
loop_
_entity_poly.entity_id
_entity_poly.type
_entity_poly.pdbx_seq_one_letter_code
_entity_poly.pdbx_strand_id
1 'polypeptide(L)'
;VPLRVNLTWDADAPPTPAVAVVWKRGSSWTGNEGVEVALPGTPAILDGILARLEQVGARPATPGEFTRRAFLNGRIDLSRAESVAALIEAEDRAAVAAVRRVLEGEMARQIGSAAAELLQVLAMLEAGLDFSEQEVESPGSQQARVLLEPILADLDQMLGARSSGSVAGAIPRILLWGRPNA
;
A
#
# COMPACT_ATOMS: atom_id res chain seq x y z
N VAL A 1 19.24 15.98 -3.08
CA VAL A 1 20.60 15.63 -3.52
C VAL A 1 21.29 14.92 -2.34
N PRO A 2 21.95 13.77 -2.54
CA PRO A 2 22.73 13.12 -1.50
C PRO A 2 23.89 14.01 -1.04
N LEU A 3 24.08 14.09 0.26
CA LEU A 3 25.14 14.86 0.91
C LEU A 3 26.12 13.88 1.55
N ARG A 4 27.43 14.06 1.31
CA ARG A 4 28.46 13.35 2.08
C ARG A 4 28.62 14.05 3.41
N VAL A 5 28.48 13.31 4.50
CA VAL A 5 28.57 13.81 5.88
C VAL A 5 29.48 12.92 6.70
N ASN A 6 30.03 13.46 7.75
CA ASN A 6 30.74 12.71 8.78
C ASN A 6 29.93 12.75 10.07
N LEU A 7 29.57 11.61 10.61
CA LEU A 7 28.76 11.50 11.81
C LEU A 7 29.65 11.18 13.02
N THR A 8 29.52 11.98 14.05
CA THR A 8 30.15 11.72 15.36
C THR A 8 29.11 11.08 16.27
N TRP A 9 29.35 9.85 16.66
CA TRP A 9 28.44 9.06 17.49
C TRP A 9 29.02 8.76 18.88
N ASP A 10 30.33 8.90 19.03
CA ASP A 10 31.07 8.78 20.28
C ASP A 10 32.14 9.88 20.33
N ALA A 11 32.46 10.40 21.54
CA ALA A 11 33.47 11.44 21.73
C ALA A 11 34.88 10.96 21.39
N ASP A 12 35.17 9.69 21.65
CA ASP A 12 36.47 9.06 21.47
C ASP A 12 36.65 8.33 20.15
N ALA A 13 35.56 8.18 19.36
CA ALA A 13 35.58 7.50 18.08
C ALA A 13 35.82 8.49 16.91
N PRO A 14 36.54 8.07 15.86
CA PRO A 14 36.70 8.88 14.66
C PRO A 14 35.34 9.09 13.98
N PRO A 15 35.09 10.24 13.33
CA PRO A 15 33.86 10.49 12.60
C PRO A 15 33.63 9.44 11.51
N THR A 16 32.44 8.91 11.46
CA THR A 16 32.05 7.88 10.48
C THR A 16 31.52 8.53 9.21
N PRO A 17 32.12 8.21 8.03
CA PRO A 17 31.62 8.70 6.74
C PRO A 17 30.23 8.12 6.47
N ALA A 18 29.30 8.98 6.05
CA ALA A 18 27.94 8.62 5.72
C ALA A 18 27.41 9.43 4.52
N VAL A 19 26.30 8.98 3.96
CA VAL A 19 25.58 9.71 2.93
C VAL A 19 24.19 10.03 3.49
N ALA A 20 23.86 11.31 3.58
CA ALA A 20 22.56 11.79 4.03
C ALA A 20 21.72 12.29 2.85
N VAL A 21 20.44 11.97 2.84
CA VAL A 21 19.46 12.51 1.91
C VAL A 21 18.39 13.22 2.72
N VAL A 22 18.24 14.51 2.49
CA VAL A 22 17.20 15.33 3.14
C VAL A 22 15.97 15.38 2.24
N TRP A 23 14.85 14.94 2.76
CA TRP A 23 13.57 14.93 2.08
C TRP A 23 12.71 16.10 2.56
N LYS A 24 12.24 16.92 1.64
CA LYS A 24 11.24 17.96 1.92
C LYS A 24 9.86 17.34 2.05
N ARG A 25 8.93 18.05 2.68
CA ARG A 25 7.53 17.65 2.77
C ARG A 25 6.97 17.31 1.38
N GLY A 26 6.26 16.20 1.28
CA GLY A 26 5.71 15.68 0.03
C GLY A 26 6.69 14.92 -0.87
N SER A 27 8.00 14.91 -0.58
CA SER A 27 9.02 14.23 -1.39
C SER A 27 9.50 12.91 -0.80
N SER A 28 9.28 12.66 0.48
CA SER A 28 9.63 11.39 1.12
C SER A 28 8.58 10.32 0.84
N TRP A 29 8.92 9.07 1.13
CA TRP A 29 7.99 7.96 1.07
C TRP A 29 6.77 8.14 1.98
N THR A 30 6.98 8.67 3.18
CA THR A 30 5.90 8.96 4.14
C THR A 30 5.14 10.25 3.86
N GLY A 31 5.63 11.10 2.96
CA GLY A 31 5.09 12.45 2.71
C GLY A 31 5.52 13.50 3.74
N ASN A 32 6.16 13.10 4.86
CA ASN A 32 6.71 14.02 5.84
C ASN A 32 8.12 14.51 5.43
N GLU A 33 8.61 15.54 6.10
CA GLU A 33 10.02 15.85 6.07
C GLU A 33 10.81 14.72 6.73
N GLY A 34 12.01 14.46 6.24
CA GLY A 34 12.82 13.38 6.77
C GLY A 34 14.26 13.45 6.32
N VAL A 35 15.09 12.69 7.01
CA VAL A 35 16.47 12.46 6.62
C VAL A 35 16.73 10.96 6.58
N GLU A 36 17.28 10.50 5.48
CA GLU A 36 17.78 9.14 5.33
C GLU A 36 19.30 9.17 5.40
N VAL A 37 19.90 8.31 6.21
CA VAL A 37 21.34 8.24 6.37
C VAL A 37 21.80 6.82 6.05
N ALA A 38 22.63 6.70 5.02
CA ALA A 38 23.33 5.48 4.70
C ALA A 38 24.75 5.51 5.29
N LEU A 39 25.07 4.50 6.09
CA LEU A 39 26.33 4.40 6.84
C LEU A 39 26.76 2.93 6.96
N PRO A 40 28.02 2.64 7.36
CA PRO A 40 28.46 1.27 7.58
C PRO A 40 27.62 0.55 8.64
N GLY A 41 27.12 -0.65 8.31
CA GLY A 41 26.18 -1.43 9.14
C GLY A 41 26.83 -2.15 10.34
N THR A 42 27.83 -1.58 10.97
CA THR A 42 28.46 -2.13 12.16
C THR A 42 27.58 -1.89 13.38
N PRO A 43 27.19 -2.91 14.19
CA PRO A 43 26.32 -2.74 15.34
C PRO A 43 26.75 -1.60 16.28
N ALA A 44 28.01 -1.52 16.64
CA ALA A 44 28.53 -0.49 17.53
C ALA A 44 28.29 0.94 16.99
N ILE A 45 28.44 1.15 15.69
CA ILE A 45 28.19 2.46 15.05
C ILE A 45 26.69 2.75 15.05
N LEU A 46 25.87 1.76 14.71
CA LEU A 46 24.40 1.92 14.67
C LEU A 46 23.84 2.24 16.05
N ASP A 47 24.25 1.49 17.08
CA ASP A 47 23.81 1.68 18.45
C ASP A 47 24.25 3.04 18.98
N GLY A 48 25.49 3.45 18.70
CA GLY A 48 26.00 4.75 19.11
C GLY A 48 25.24 5.92 18.45
N ILE A 49 24.94 5.81 17.15
CA ILE A 49 24.16 6.83 16.44
C ILE A 49 22.72 6.87 16.95
N LEU A 50 22.08 5.73 17.17
CA LEU A 50 20.73 5.68 17.73
C LEU A 50 20.67 6.32 19.11
N ALA A 51 21.61 5.97 20.00
CA ALA A 51 21.72 6.59 21.33
C ALA A 51 21.90 8.10 21.24
N ARG A 52 22.70 8.57 20.28
CA ARG A 52 22.90 10.01 20.07
C ARG A 52 21.65 10.71 19.56
N LEU A 53 20.90 10.07 18.67
CA LEU A 53 19.60 10.58 18.19
C LEU A 53 18.58 10.66 19.33
N GLU A 54 18.52 9.68 20.22
CA GLU A 54 17.65 9.71 21.40
C GLU A 54 18.00 10.87 22.35
N GLN A 55 19.28 11.14 22.56
CA GLN A 55 19.73 12.29 23.38
C GLN A 55 19.26 13.64 22.83
N VAL A 56 19.08 13.77 21.52
CA VAL A 56 18.56 14.99 20.88
C VAL A 56 17.03 14.97 20.68
N GLY A 57 16.34 14.02 21.29
CA GLY A 57 14.87 13.96 21.35
C GLY A 57 14.19 13.10 20.26
N ALA A 58 14.96 12.35 19.47
CA ALA A 58 14.37 11.33 18.62
C ALA A 58 13.90 10.13 19.46
N ARG A 59 13.01 9.34 18.92
CA ARG A 59 12.61 8.05 19.50
C ARG A 59 12.56 6.97 18.43
N PRO A 60 12.75 5.72 18.77
CA PRO A 60 12.50 4.61 17.85
C PRO A 60 11.06 4.65 17.33
N ALA A 61 10.88 4.35 16.05
CA ALA A 61 9.56 4.21 15.46
C ALA A 61 8.88 2.91 15.93
N THR A 62 7.58 2.97 16.14
CA THR A 62 6.78 1.75 16.40
C THR A 62 6.63 0.93 15.11
N PRO A 63 6.43 -0.40 15.20
CA PRO A 63 6.19 -1.22 14.02
C PRO A 63 5.05 -0.65 13.15
N GLY A 64 5.28 -0.55 11.84
CA GLY A 64 4.31 0.00 10.89
C GLY A 64 4.14 1.52 10.90
N GLU A 65 4.86 2.27 11.74
CA GLU A 65 4.70 3.72 11.86
C GLU A 65 4.95 4.47 10.55
N PHE A 66 5.95 4.09 9.77
CA PHE A 66 6.24 4.70 8.47
C PHE A 66 5.11 4.46 7.47
N THR A 67 4.60 3.23 7.40
CA THR A 67 3.47 2.85 6.54
C THR A 67 2.20 3.61 6.93
N ARG A 68 1.92 3.71 8.24
CA ARG A 68 0.80 4.50 8.75
C ARG A 68 0.91 5.98 8.38
N ARG A 69 2.09 6.58 8.48
CA ARG A 69 2.32 7.98 8.08
C ARG A 69 2.11 8.17 6.59
N ALA A 70 2.60 7.25 5.75
CA ALA A 70 2.38 7.28 4.31
C ALA A 70 0.88 7.22 3.96
N PHE A 71 0.11 6.36 4.62
CA PHE A 71 -1.34 6.27 4.45
C PHE A 71 -2.05 7.56 4.89
N LEU A 72 -1.79 8.08 6.10
CA LEU A 72 -2.42 9.30 6.61
C LEU A 72 -2.10 10.54 5.76
N ASN A 73 -0.94 10.56 5.11
CA ASN A 73 -0.54 11.63 4.20
C ASN A 73 -0.99 11.39 2.74
N GLY A 74 -1.82 10.39 2.47
CA GLY A 74 -2.35 10.09 1.14
C GLY A 74 -1.31 9.62 0.12
N ARG A 75 -0.15 9.11 0.58
CA ARG A 75 0.91 8.58 -0.30
C ARG A 75 0.59 7.18 -0.82
N ILE A 76 -0.09 6.42 0.00
CA ILE A 76 -0.59 5.07 -0.31
C ILE A 76 -2.03 4.93 0.18
N ASP A 77 -2.81 4.07 -0.48
CA ASP A 77 -4.13 3.66 -0.03
C ASP A 77 -4.05 2.55 1.04
N LEU A 78 -5.20 2.21 1.64
CA LEU A 78 -5.27 1.19 2.70
C LEU A 78 -4.80 -0.18 2.21
N SER A 79 -5.21 -0.58 1.00
CA SER A 79 -4.83 -1.88 0.43
C SER A 79 -3.32 -2.02 0.27
N ARG A 80 -2.64 -0.95 -0.16
CA ARG A 80 -1.19 -0.90 -0.23
C ARG A 80 -0.54 -0.92 1.15
N ALA A 81 -1.12 -0.22 2.12
CA ALA A 81 -0.60 -0.22 3.49
C ALA A 81 -0.65 -1.63 4.12
N GLU A 82 -1.77 -2.34 3.95
CA GLU A 82 -1.93 -3.74 4.38
C GLU A 82 -0.97 -4.68 3.64
N SER A 83 -0.77 -4.43 2.35
CA SER A 83 0.13 -5.24 1.52
C SER A 83 1.60 -5.13 1.95
N VAL A 84 2.04 -4.02 2.54
CA VAL A 84 3.40 -3.91 3.09
C VAL A 84 3.61 -4.92 4.21
N ALA A 85 2.65 -5.07 5.13
CA ALA A 85 2.72 -6.07 6.19
C ALA A 85 2.70 -7.49 5.62
N ALA A 86 1.78 -7.77 4.70
CA ALA A 86 1.70 -9.06 4.03
C ALA A 86 2.98 -9.43 3.25
N LEU A 87 3.67 -8.43 2.67
CA LEU A 87 4.94 -8.66 1.98
C LEU A 87 6.06 -9.05 2.97
N ILE A 88 6.10 -8.43 4.14
CA ILE A 88 7.09 -8.75 5.19
C ILE A 88 6.86 -10.17 5.73
N GLU A 89 5.61 -10.61 5.82
CA GLU A 89 5.21 -11.92 6.31
C GLU A 89 5.22 -13.02 5.22
N ALA A 90 5.46 -12.66 3.95
CA ALA A 90 5.46 -13.60 2.85
C ALA A 90 6.64 -14.59 2.95
N GLU A 91 6.35 -15.87 3.04
CA GLU A 91 7.35 -16.94 3.20
C GLU A 91 7.80 -17.54 1.86
N ASP A 92 7.03 -17.35 0.78
CA ASP A 92 7.33 -17.93 -0.52
C ASP A 92 7.19 -16.93 -1.69
N ARG A 93 7.70 -17.34 -2.86
CA ARG A 93 7.67 -16.50 -4.07
C ARG A 93 6.25 -16.24 -4.58
N ALA A 94 5.31 -17.15 -4.36
CA ALA A 94 3.94 -17.00 -4.83
C ALA A 94 3.21 -15.96 -3.98
N ALA A 95 3.39 -15.96 -2.66
CA ALA A 95 2.91 -14.95 -1.74
C ALA A 95 3.47 -13.56 -2.10
N VAL A 96 4.78 -13.46 -2.33
CA VAL A 96 5.41 -12.18 -2.79
C VAL A 96 4.80 -11.70 -4.10
N ALA A 97 4.59 -12.58 -5.09
CA ALA A 97 4.01 -12.21 -6.37
C ALA A 97 2.54 -11.74 -6.26
N ALA A 98 1.76 -12.36 -5.36
CA ALA A 98 0.38 -11.96 -5.10
C ALA A 98 0.30 -10.59 -4.44
N VAL A 99 1.10 -10.35 -3.40
CA VAL A 99 1.16 -9.06 -2.69
C VAL A 99 1.67 -7.95 -3.62
N ARG A 100 2.64 -8.23 -4.47
CA ARG A 100 3.19 -7.26 -5.41
C ARG A 100 2.12 -6.67 -6.33
N ARG A 101 1.20 -7.48 -6.86
CA ARG A 101 0.08 -7.00 -7.70
C ARG A 101 -0.80 -5.99 -6.97
N VAL A 102 -1.06 -6.19 -5.68
CA VAL A 102 -1.82 -5.24 -4.86
C VAL A 102 -1.01 -3.95 -4.64
N LEU A 103 0.29 -4.06 -4.35
CA LEU A 103 1.19 -2.90 -4.20
C LEU A 103 1.28 -2.07 -5.49
N GLU A 104 1.24 -2.69 -6.65
CA GLU A 104 1.23 -2.03 -7.96
C GLU A 104 -0.11 -1.32 -8.26
N GLY A 105 -1.11 -1.48 -7.37
CA GLY A 105 -2.41 -0.81 -7.45
C GLY A 105 -3.33 -1.38 -8.53
N GLU A 106 -3.16 -2.64 -8.90
CA GLU A 106 -3.99 -3.30 -9.91
C GLU A 106 -5.47 -3.27 -9.51
N MET A 107 -5.79 -3.63 -8.27
CA MET A 107 -7.17 -3.58 -7.74
C MET A 107 -7.73 -2.15 -7.75
N ALA A 108 -6.95 -1.15 -7.34
CA ALA A 108 -7.40 0.24 -7.32
C ALA A 108 -7.70 0.75 -8.74
N ARG A 109 -6.92 0.34 -9.73
CA ARG A 109 -7.18 0.68 -11.14
C ARG A 109 -8.46 0.02 -11.66
N GLN A 110 -8.68 -1.26 -11.36
CA GLN A 110 -9.88 -1.99 -11.79
C GLN A 110 -11.15 -1.40 -11.18
N ILE A 111 -11.15 -1.10 -9.87
CA ILE A 111 -12.25 -0.43 -9.19
C ILE A 111 -12.47 0.98 -9.77
N GLY A 112 -11.40 1.72 -10.03
CA GLY A 112 -11.47 3.04 -10.64
C GLY A 112 -12.08 3.02 -12.06
N SER A 113 -11.76 2.01 -12.89
CA SER A 113 -12.36 1.79 -14.20
C SER A 113 -13.86 1.54 -14.07
N ALA A 114 -14.25 0.57 -13.24
CA ALA A 114 -15.66 0.24 -13.01
C ALA A 114 -16.46 1.47 -12.50
N ALA A 115 -15.89 2.25 -11.58
CA ALA A 115 -16.51 3.47 -11.08
C ALA A 115 -16.69 4.52 -12.19
N ALA A 116 -15.70 4.72 -13.07
CA ALA A 116 -15.79 5.65 -14.18
C ALA A 116 -16.86 5.22 -15.19
N GLU A 117 -16.95 3.94 -15.49
CA GLU A 117 -17.96 3.38 -16.38
C GLU A 117 -19.38 3.53 -15.81
N LEU A 118 -19.56 3.27 -14.50
CA LEU A 118 -20.82 3.50 -13.79
C LEU A 118 -21.24 4.98 -13.82
N LEU A 119 -20.29 5.90 -13.64
CA LEU A 119 -20.58 7.33 -13.76
C LEU A 119 -21.02 7.73 -15.17
N GLN A 120 -20.45 7.13 -16.21
CA GLN A 120 -20.89 7.36 -17.58
C GLN A 120 -22.33 6.87 -17.81
N VAL A 121 -22.68 5.67 -17.32
CA VAL A 121 -24.05 5.14 -17.39
C VAL A 121 -25.01 6.05 -16.65
N LEU A 122 -24.64 6.53 -15.45
CA LEU A 122 -25.45 7.45 -14.66
C LEU A 122 -25.69 8.76 -15.42
N ALA A 123 -24.65 9.37 -15.97
CA ALA A 123 -24.77 10.61 -16.75
C ALA A 123 -25.66 10.46 -17.98
N MET A 124 -25.61 9.31 -18.67
CA MET A 124 -26.50 9.00 -19.80
C MET A 124 -27.96 8.88 -19.36
N LEU A 125 -28.22 8.25 -18.21
CA LEU A 125 -29.58 8.13 -17.67
C LEU A 125 -30.13 9.48 -17.21
N GLU A 126 -29.33 10.28 -16.52
CA GLU A 126 -29.71 11.63 -16.10
C GLU A 126 -30.01 12.55 -17.29
N ALA A 127 -29.17 12.54 -18.32
CA ALA A 127 -29.40 13.29 -19.56
C ALA A 127 -30.71 12.86 -20.24
N GLY A 128 -31.00 11.54 -20.27
CA GLY A 128 -32.24 11.02 -20.82
C GLY A 128 -33.48 11.44 -20.05
N LEU A 129 -33.39 11.62 -18.74
CA LEU A 129 -34.48 12.12 -17.92
C LEU A 129 -34.73 13.62 -18.12
N ASP A 130 -33.67 14.42 -18.18
CA ASP A 130 -33.77 15.88 -18.34
C ASP A 130 -34.28 16.29 -19.74
N PHE A 131 -33.99 15.51 -20.79
CA PHE A 131 -34.39 15.81 -22.17
C PHE A 131 -35.61 15.00 -22.63
N SER A 132 -36.32 14.32 -21.76
CA SER A 132 -37.49 13.52 -22.09
C SER A 132 -38.63 14.29 -22.79
N GLU A 133 -38.65 15.62 -22.68
CA GLU A 133 -39.61 16.49 -23.38
C GLU A 133 -39.17 16.90 -24.79
N GLN A 134 -37.93 16.59 -25.22
CA GLN A 134 -37.35 17.05 -26.50
C GLN A 134 -36.89 15.87 -27.36
N GLU A 135 -37.76 14.90 -27.70
CA GLU A 135 -37.52 13.82 -28.70
C GLU A 135 -36.12 13.14 -28.68
N VAL A 136 -35.37 13.26 -27.60
CA VAL A 136 -34.12 12.53 -27.39
C VAL A 136 -34.51 11.17 -26.82
N GLU A 137 -34.26 10.11 -27.54
CA GLU A 137 -34.47 8.73 -27.07
C GLU A 137 -33.65 8.54 -25.78
N SER A 138 -34.33 8.55 -24.65
CA SER A 138 -33.73 8.12 -23.39
C SER A 138 -33.27 6.66 -23.53
N PRO A 139 -32.07 6.32 -23.11
CA PRO A 139 -31.66 4.93 -23.08
C PRO A 139 -32.68 4.15 -22.24
N GLY A 140 -33.45 3.30 -22.86
CA GLY A 140 -34.43 2.48 -22.18
C GLY A 140 -33.77 1.56 -21.16
N SER A 141 -34.56 1.01 -20.22
CA SER A 141 -34.06 0.09 -19.19
C SER A 141 -33.23 -1.07 -19.74
N GLN A 142 -33.52 -1.49 -20.96
CA GLN A 142 -32.75 -2.52 -21.65
C GLN A 142 -31.36 -2.04 -22.07
N GLN A 143 -31.23 -0.81 -22.50
CA GLN A 143 -29.95 -0.23 -22.92
C GLN A 143 -29.03 0.01 -21.75
N ALA A 144 -29.58 0.46 -20.62
CA ALA A 144 -28.85 0.56 -19.36
C ALA A 144 -28.35 -0.82 -18.87
N ARG A 145 -29.16 -1.88 -19.02
CA ARG A 145 -28.76 -3.25 -18.70
C ARG A 145 -27.56 -3.70 -19.50
N VAL A 146 -27.57 -3.51 -20.82
CA VAL A 146 -26.46 -3.88 -21.71
C VAL A 146 -25.16 -3.19 -21.32
N LEU A 147 -25.23 -1.94 -20.84
CA LEU A 147 -24.06 -1.20 -20.37
C LEU A 147 -23.57 -1.64 -18.98
N LEU A 148 -24.47 -2.12 -18.12
CA LEU A 148 -24.13 -2.55 -16.76
C LEU A 148 -23.63 -4.01 -16.71
N GLU A 149 -24.06 -4.88 -17.61
CA GLU A 149 -23.65 -6.29 -17.62
C GLU A 149 -22.13 -6.51 -17.63
N PRO A 150 -21.34 -5.85 -18.50
CA PRO A 150 -19.88 -6.03 -18.49
C PRO A 150 -19.25 -5.54 -17.18
N ILE A 151 -19.73 -4.45 -16.60
CA ILE A 151 -19.23 -3.92 -15.32
C ILE A 151 -19.48 -4.93 -14.19
N LEU A 152 -20.66 -5.54 -14.16
CA LEU A 152 -21.00 -6.59 -13.20
C LEU A 152 -20.12 -7.83 -13.38
N ALA A 153 -19.89 -8.26 -14.63
CA ALA A 153 -19.03 -9.41 -14.92
C ALA A 153 -17.59 -9.18 -14.46
N ASP A 154 -17.04 -7.98 -14.65
CA ASP A 154 -15.70 -7.63 -14.19
C ASP A 154 -15.61 -7.61 -12.65
N LEU A 155 -16.62 -7.06 -11.97
CA LEU A 155 -16.69 -7.08 -10.51
C LEU A 155 -16.83 -8.50 -9.96
N ASP A 156 -17.64 -9.34 -10.58
CA ASP A 156 -17.79 -10.75 -10.21
C ASP A 156 -16.48 -11.54 -10.42
N GLN A 157 -15.77 -11.26 -11.49
CA GLN A 157 -14.45 -11.85 -11.73
C GLN A 157 -13.45 -11.43 -10.63
N MET A 158 -13.45 -10.17 -10.21
CA MET A 158 -12.62 -9.69 -9.10
C MET A 158 -12.95 -10.40 -7.79
N LEU A 159 -14.24 -10.62 -7.50
CA LEU A 159 -14.69 -11.35 -6.32
C LEU A 159 -14.32 -12.84 -6.38
N GLY A 160 -14.50 -13.47 -7.55
CA GLY A 160 -14.12 -14.87 -7.77
C GLY A 160 -12.62 -15.12 -7.64
N ALA A 161 -11.78 -14.19 -8.09
CA ALA A 161 -10.34 -14.25 -7.91
C ALA A 161 -9.92 -14.17 -6.42
N ARG A 162 -10.71 -13.48 -5.59
CA ARG A 162 -10.49 -13.45 -4.13
C ARG A 162 -10.84 -14.76 -3.42
N SER A 163 -11.89 -15.45 -3.86
CA SER A 163 -12.32 -16.73 -3.27
C SER A 163 -11.41 -17.89 -3.65
N SER A 164 -10.76 -17.83 -4.81
CA SER A 164 -9.73 -18.80 -5.22
C SER A 164 -8.33 -18.44 -4.74
N GLY A 165 -8.09 -17.19 -4.39
CA GLY A 165 -6.89 -16.65 -3.75
C GLY A 165 -6.96 -16.65 -2.23
N SER A 166 -7.60 -17.66 -1.61
CA SER A 166 -7.39 -18.01 -0.21
C SER A 166 -5.90 -18.08 0.01
N VAL A 167 -5.37 -17.01 0.62
CA VAL A 167 -4.03 -16.93 1.21
C VAL A 167 -3.10 -18.04 0.71
N ALA A 168 -2.64 -17.94 -0.55
CA ALA A 168 -1.59 -18.81 -1.05
C ALA A 168 -0.37 -18.52 -0.17
N GLY A 169 -0.14 -19.36 0.83
CA GLY A 169 0.90 -19.18 1.83
C GLY A 169 0.43 -19.39 3.27
N ALA A 170 -0.87 -19.48 3.54
CA ALA A 170 -1.28 -19.96 4.85
C ALA A 170 -0.83 -21.41 4.99
N ILE A 171 0.22 -21.64 5.75
CA ILE A 171 0.57 -23.01 6.20
C ILE A 171 -0.72 -23.63 6.73
N PRO A 172 -1.17 -24.77 6.18
CA PRO A 172 -2.40 -25.40 6.64
C PRO A 172 -2.31 -25.63 8.15
N ARG A 173 -3.17 -24.96 8.91
CA ARG A 173 -3.21 -25.16 10.36
C ARG A 173 -3.88 -26.50 10.61
N ILE A 174 -3.08 -27.49 11.03
CA ILE A 174 -3.57 -28.80 11.44
C ILE A 174 -3.78 -28.75 12.95
N LEU A 175 -5.02 -28.88 13.37
CA LEU A 175 -5.35 -29.02 14.78
C LEU A 175 -5.43 -30.52 15.13
N LEU A 176 -4.52 -31.00 15.96
CA LEU A 176 -4.60 -32.33 16.54
C LEU A 176 -5.43 -32.26 17.83
N TRP A 177 -6.59 -32.87 17.80
CA TRP A 177 -7.47 -32.99 18.97
C TRP A 177 -7.50 -34.43 19.44
N GLY A 178 -7.14 -34.67 20.70
CA GLY A 178 -7.17 -36.02 21.31
C GLY A 178 -6.80 -35.97 22.77
N ARG A 179 -6.92 -37.14 23.43
CA ARG A 179 -6.39 -37.29 24.80
C ARG A 179 -4.87 -37.23 24.74
N PRO A 180 -4.20 -36.64 25.76
CA PRO A 180 -2.75 -36.69 25.85
C PRO A 180 -2.27 -38.16 25.92
N ASN A 181 -1.30 -38.51 25.08
CA ASN A 181 -0.72 -39.88 24.94
C ASN A 181 -1.71 -40.95 24.42
N ALA A 182 -2.58 -40.60 23.49
CA ALA A 182 -3.40 -41.55 22.76
C ALA A 182 -2.65 -42.15 21.57
#